data_224832dbbb22d795275e4e18cf4f253d
#
_entry.id   224832dbbb22d795275e4e18cf4f253d
#
_cell.length_a   1.000
_cell.length_b   1.000
_cell.length_c   1.000
_cell.angle_alpha   90.00
_cell.angle_beta   90.00
_cell.angle_gamma   90.00
#
_symmetry.space_group_name_H-M   'P 1'
#
loop_
_entity.id
_entity.type
_entity.pdbx_description
1 polymer ?
#
loop_
_entity_poly.entity_id
_entity_poly.type
_entity_poly.pdbx_seq_one_letter_code
_entity_poly.pdbx_strand_id
1 'polypeptide(L)'
;LGKSYLNAPLRRLIGAVFGMYESYAWAKFDAIMAAIPFIRDKFLKINLNTVDINNFPLLEELANTSEWEKKQNEVAYVGGISKIRGIEEIIQALGYTNEIRLNLAGKFSEASVEVNVKNYAAWSKVNELGFLNRGQINTVLAKSKAGLVIFYPLPNHIDAQPNKMFEYMSAGLPIITSNFLFWREIVEGNECGLCVDPLNPKAIGEAIQYLIDNPAQAERMGGNGRKAVEGKFNWPVEEEKLLALYKELRQ
;
A
#
# COMPACT_ATOMS: atom_id res chain seq x y z
N LEU A 1 -1.55 -21.22 -0.60
CA LEU A 1 -0.52 -21.44 -1.62
C LEU A 1 -1.07 -20.99 -2.97
N GLY A 2 -0.57 -19.84 -3.47
CA GLY A 2 -0.97 -19.25 -4.76
C GLY A 2 -0.37 -19.96 -5.99
N LYS A 3 -0.04 -21.26 -5.88
CA LYS A 3 0.58 -22.03 -6.98
C LYS A 3 -0.50 -22.73 -7.79
N SER A 4 -1.06 -22.04 -8.77
CA SER A 4 -2.15 -22.53 -9.63
C SER A 4 -1.76 -23.72 -10.52
N TYR A 5 -0.45 -23.95 -10.76
CA TYR A 5 0.07 -25.06 -11.54
C TYR A 5 0.05 -26.42 -10.81
N LEU A 6 -0.22 -26.43 -9.48
CA LEU A 6 -0.38 -27.67 -8.72
C LEU A 6 -1.86 -28.02 -8.58
N ASN A 7 -2.17 -29.33 -8.73
CA ASN A 7 -3.53 -29.80 -8.44
C ASN A 7 -3.90 -29.62 -6.97
N ALA A 8 -5.19 -29.48 -6.68
CA ALA A 8 -5.69 -29.12 -5.35
C ALA A 8 -5.27 -30.09 -4.23
N PRO A 9 -5.32 -31.44 -4.39
CA PRO A 9 -4.88 -32.37 -3.35
C PRO A 9 -3.39 -32.24 -3.02
N LEU A 10 -2.54 -32.18 -4.05
CA LEU A 10 -1.09 -32.05 -3.88
C LEU A 10 -0.73 -30.72 -3.22
N ARG A 11 -1.39 -29.65 -3.61
CA ARG A 11 -1.21 -28.33 -2.99
C ARG A 11 -1.58 -28.33 -1.50
N ARG A 12 -2.67 -29.03 -1.11
CA ARG A 12 -3.08 -29.17 0.28
C ARG A 12 -2.07 -30.00 1.08
N LEU A 13 -1.60 -31.12 0.50
CA LEU A 13 -0.61 -31.98 1.15
C LEU A 13 0.71 -31.23 1.40
N ILE A 14 1.24 -30.58 0.37
CA ILE A 14 2.46 -29.75 0.48
C ILE A 14 2.26 -28.63 1.52
N GLY A 15 1.08 -27.99 1.53
CA GLY A 15 0.75 -26.98 2.52
C GLY A 15 0.74 -27.51 3.96
N ALA A 16 0.17 -28.71 4.17
CA ALA A 16 0.12 -29.33 5.50
C ALA A 16 1.53 -29.75 5.97
N VAL A 17 2.32 -30.40 5.12
CA VAL A 17 3.71 -30.81 5.45
C VAL A 17 4.57 -29.58 5.75
N PHE A 18 4.46 -28.55 4.92
CA PHE A 18 5.19 -27.29 5.15
C PHE A 18 4.76 -26.62 6.45
N GLY A 19 3.45 -26.60 6.76
CA GLY A 19 2.94 -26.05 8.02
C GLY A 19 3.46 -26.79 9.26
N MET A 20 3.57 -28.13 9.21
CA MET A 20 4.17 -28.91 10.30
C MET A 20 5.66 -28.60 10.45
N TYR A 21 6.41 -28.56 9.34
CA TYR A 21 7.81 -28.19 9.36
C TYR A 21 8.01 -26.77 9.88
N GLU A 22 7.21 -25.82 9.40
CA GLU A 22 7.21 -24.43 9.85
C GLU A 22 7.03 -24.38 11.36
N SER A 23 5.98 -25.01 11.91
CA SER A 23 5.70 -25.01 13.35
C SER A 23 6.85 -25.62 14.17
N TYR A 24 7.43 -26.71 13.71
CA TYR A 24 8.56 -27.36 14.38
C TYR A 24 9.83 -26.50 14.37
N ALA A 25 10.17 -25.90 13.23
CA ALA A 25 11.37 -25.09 13.10
C ALA A 25 11.28 -23.77 13.89
N TRP A 26 10.14 -23.08 13.75
CA TRP A 26 9.95 -21.76 14.37
C TRP A 26 9.81 -21.81 15.89
N ALA A 27 9.32 -22.92 16.45
CA ALA A 27 9.30 -23.15 17.90
C ALA A 27 10.71 -23.21 18.53
N LYS A 28 11.76 -23.42 17.72
CA LYS A 28 13.15 -23.54 18.19
C LYS A 28 13.95 -22.24 18.07
N PHE A 29 13.39 -21.19 17.50
CA PHE A 29 14.08 -19.89 17.44
C PHE A 29 13.94 -19.16 18.77
N ASP A 30 14.98 -18.42 19.14
CA ASP A 30 14.97 -17.59 20.34
C ASP A 30 13.90 -16.48 20.24
N ALA A 31 13.68 -15.96 19.04
CA ALA A 31 12.61 -15.01 18.74
C ALA A 31 12.21 -15.04 17.26
N ILE A 32 11.03 -14.49 16.93
CA ILE A 32 10.54 -14.31 15.58
C ILE A 32 10.21 -12.84 15.34
N MET A 33 10.73 -12.28 14.25
CA MET A 33 10.36 -10.96 13.77
C MET A 33 9.42 -11.10 12.58
N ALA A 34 8.19 -10.64 12.74
CA ALA A 34 7.17 -10.64 11.69
C ALA A 34 7.09 -9.26 11.02
N ALA A 35 6.92 -9.23 9.71
CA ALA A 35 6.87 -7.97 8.95
C ALA A 35 5.53 -7.22 9.07
N ILE A 36 4.48 -7.88 9.58
CA ILE A 36 3.14 -7.30 9.77
C ILE A 36 2.43 -7.99 10.95
N PRO A 37 1.45 -7.31 11.61
CA PRO A 37 0.71 -7.86 12.75
C PRO A 37 0.03 -9.20 12.47
N PHE A 38 -0.58 -9.38 11.31
CA PHE A 38 -1.23 -10.64 10.91
C PHE A 38 -0.25 -11.85 10.96
N ILE A 39 0.98 -11.65 10.51
CA ILE A 39 2.02 -12.69 10.56
C ILE A 39 2.48 -12.90 12.01
N ARG A 40 2.66 -11.83 12.79
CA ARG A 40 2.97 -11.91 14.22
C ARG A 40 1.93 -12.79 14.95
N ASP A 41 0.66 -12.52 14.78
CA ASP A 41 -0.42 -13.22 15.48
C ASP A 41 -0.51 -14.71 15.10
N LYS A 42 -0.12 -15.03 13.86
CA LYS A 42 0.07 -16.43 13.43
C LYS A 42 1.19 -17.10 14.23
N PHE A 43 2.35 -16.46 14.34
CA PHE A 43 3.54 -17.04 14.94
C PHE A 43 3.56 -16.99 16.47
N LEU A 44 2.83 -16.06 17.10
CA LEU A 44 2.60 -16.07 18.55
C LEU A 44 2.01 -17.38 19.06
N LYS A 45 1.26 -18.12 18.23
CA LYS A 45 0.73 -19.45 18.56
C LYS A 45 1.80 -20.54 18.58
N ILE A 46 2.99 -20.28 18.04
CA ILE A 46 4.10 -21.22 17.90
C ILE A 46 5.26 -20.82 18.82
N ASN A 47 5.56 -19.54 18.88
CA ASN A 47 6.64 -18.97 19.67
C ASN A 47 6.17 -17.66 20.30
N LEU A 48 6.09 -17.64 21.64
CA LEU A 48 5.59 -16.49 22.38
C LEU A 48 6.51 -15.26 22.28
N ASN A 49 7.80 -15.48 21.95
CA ASN A 49 8.75 -14.41 21.70
C ASN A 49 8.68 -13.97 20.22
N THR A 50 7.50 -13.52 19.81
CA THR A 50 7.25 -13.03 18.46
C THR A 50 6.82 -11.57 18.51
N VAL A 51 7.53 -10.70 17.77
CA VAL A 51 7.23 -9.26 17.66
C VAL A 51 7.01 -8.88 16.20
N ASP A 52 6.20 -7.86 15.94
CA ASP A 52 6.12 -7.27 14.61
C ASP A 52 7.09 -6.10 14.48
N ILE A 53 7.91 -6.17 13.44
CA ILE A 53 8.80 -5.10 13.00
C ILE A 53 8.35 -4.73 11.58
N ASN A 54 7.59 -3.67 11.49
CA ASN A 54 6.92 -3.28 10.26
C ASN A 54 7.87 -2.50 9.33
N ASN A 55 7.68 -2.64 8.03
CA ASN A 55 8.49 -1.95 7.03
C ASN A 55 7.91 -0.56 6.74
N PHE A 56 7.94 0.32 7.75
CA PHE A 56 7.49 1.70 7.63
C PHE A 56 8.58 2.61 7.04
N PRO A 57 8.18 3.75 6.44
CA PRO A 57 9.13 4.66 5.81
C PRO A 57 10.05 5.36 6.82
N LEU A 58 11.23 5.74 6.35
CA LEU A 58 12.08 6.73 7.00
C LEU A 58 11.46 8.12 6.74
N LEU A 59 11.22 8.88 7.79
CA LEU A 59 10.57 10.19 7.69
C LEU A 59 11.36 11.19 6.83
N GLU A 60 12.69 11.09 6.87
CA GLU A 60 13.61 11.97 6.17
C GLU A 60 13.58 11.79 4.65
N GLU A 61 13.19 10.60 4.16
CA GLU A 61 13.19 10.30 2.73
C GLU A 61 12.05 10.93 1.94
N LEU A 62 10.95 11.31 2.61
CA LEU A 62 9.71 11.81 1.98
C LEU A 62 9.25 13.15 2.56
N ALA A 63 10.18 13.92 3.14
CA ALA A 63 9.87 15.14 3.89
C ALA A 63 9.35 16.32 3.05
N ASN A 64 9.49 16.29 1.72
CA ASN A 64 9.11 17.40 0.86
C ASN A 64 7.59 17.44 0.61
N THR A 65 6.88 18.15 1.47
CA THR A 65 5.49 18.56 1.21
C THR A 65 5.50 19.88 0.43
N SER A 66 4.82 19.95 -0.70
CA SER A 66 4.53 21.23 -1.34
C SER A 66 3.26 21.84 -0.72
N GLU A 67 3.17 23.17 -0.76
CA GLU A 67 1.94 23.88 -0.45
C GLU A 67 0.79 23.33 -1.29
N TRP A 68 -0.39 23.17 -0.70
CA TRP A 68 -1.51 22.52 -1.35
C TRP A 68 -1.93 23.23 -2.66
N GLU A 69 -1.86 24.54 -2.69
CA GLU A 69 -2.22 25.38 -3.82
C GLU A 69 -1.31 25.18 -5.05
N LYS A 70 -0.10 24.68 -4.84
CA LYS A 70 0.85 24.36 -5.91
C LYS A 70 0.64 22.98 -6.52
N LYS A 71 -0.21 22.13 -5.89
CA LYS A 71 -0.52 20.79 -6.41
C LYS A 71 -1.41 20.86 -7.64
N GLN A 72 -1.18 19.94 -8.55
CA GLN A 72 -1.91 19.83 -9.80
C GLN A 72 -3.11 18.86 -9.64
N ASN A 73 -4.08 18.91 -10.56
CA ASN A 73 -5.16 17.93 -10.60
C ASN A 73 -4.63 16.57 -11.08
N GLU A 74 -3.73 16.01 -10.30
CA GLU A 74 -3.03 14.76 -10.56
C GLU A 74 -3.15 13.83 -9.37
N VAL A 75 -3.26 12.53 -9.65
CA VAL A 75 -3.18 11.48 -8.64
C VAL A 75 -1.98 10.58 -8.92
N ALA A 76 -1.39 10.01 -7.88
CA ALA A 76 -0.18 9.20 -7.99
C ALA A 76 -0.45 7.71 -7.80
N TYR A 77 0.15 6.90 -8.69
CA TYR A 77 0.37 5.48 -8.45
C TYR A 77 1.87 5.19 -8.59
N VAL A 78 2.49 4.69 -7.52
CA VAL A 78 3.91 4.35 -7.48
C VAL A 78 4.10 2.88 -7.12
N GLY A 79 4.98 2.19 -7.85
CA GLY A 79 5.39 0.81 -7.56
C GLY A 79 5.05 -0.18 -8.65
N GLY A 80 5.14 -1.48 -8.38
CA GLY A 80 4.87 -2.53 -9.37
C GLY A 80 3.44 -2.45 -9.90
N ILE A 81 3.30 -2.47 -11.23
CA ILE A 81 2.03 -2.35 -11.94
C ILE A 81 1.57 -3.76 -12.34
N SER A 82 0.41 -4.19 -11.87
CA SER A 82 -0.16 -5.49 -12.19
C SER A 82 -1.69 -5.48 -12.08
N LYS A 83 -2.33 -6.46 -12.68
CA LYS A 83 -3.79 -6.61 -12.63
C LYS A 83 -4.29 -6.69 -11.18
N ILE A 84 -3.68 -7.55 -10.36
CA ILE A 84 -4.09 -7.74 -8.96
C ILE A 84 -3.86 -6.50 -8.07
N ARG A 85 -3.15 -5.51 -8.57
CA ARG A 85 -2.97 -4.20 -7.94
C ARG A 85 -3.86 -3.13 -8.56
N GLY A 86 -4.96 -3.54 -9.18
CA GLY A 86 -6.08 -2.70 -9.62
C GLY A 86 -5.77 -1.73 -10.75
N ILE A 87 -4.72 -1.99 -11.57
CA ILE A 87 -4.37 -1.02 -12.62
C ILE A 87 -5.47 -0.85 -13.66
N GLU A 88 -6.18 -1.93 -14.00
CA GLU A 88 -7.27 -1.88 -14.98
C GLU A 88 -8.41 -0.99 -14.47
N GLU A 89 -8.80 -1.16 -13.20
CA GLU A 89 -9.86 -0.39 -12.54
C GLU A 89 -9.45 1.07 -12.34
N ILE A 90 -8.20 1.32 -11.99
CA ILE A 90 -7.66 2.69 -11.85
C ILE A 90 -7.72 3.43 -13.19
N ILE A 91 -7.29 2.81 -14.30
CA ILE A 91 -7.34 3.46 -15.61
C ILE A 91 -8.80 3.71 -16.03
N GLN A 92 -9.69 2.72 -15.84
CA GLN A 92 -11.11 2.90 -16.14
C GLN A 92 -11.75 3.99 -15.26
N ALA A 93 -11.32 4.12 -14.00
CA ALA A 93 -11.79 5.15 -13.07
C ALA A 93 -11.55 6.57 -13.57
N LEU A 94 -10.46 6.81 -14.32
CA LEU A 94 -10.20 8.12 -14.94
C LEU A 94 -11.27 8.53 -15.96
N GLY A 95 -12.03 7.56 -16.49
CA GLY A 95 -13.19 7.84 -17.35
C GLY A 95 -14.35 8.52 -16.61
N TYR A 96 -14.40 8.39 -15.30
CA TYR A 96 -15.41 9.02 -14.43
C TYR A 96 -14.90 10.30 -13.75
N THR A 97 -13.77 10.84 -14.19
CA THR A 97 -13.17 12.07 -13.62
C THR A 97 -13.09 13.17 -14.67
N ASN A 98 -13.09 14.44 -14.20
CA ASN A 98 -12.96 15.63 -15.02
C ASN A 98 -11.55 16.22 -14.89
N GLU A 99 -10.83 16.38 -16.01
CA GLU A 99 -9.52 17.08 -16.08
C GLU A 99 -8.47 16.59 -15.05
N ILE A 100 -8.50 15.30 -14.72
CA ILE A 100 -7.57 14.68 -13.78
C ILE A 100 -6.62 13.77 -14.54
N ARG A 101 -5.34 13.80 -14.19
CA ARG A 101 -4.31 12.93 -14.76
C ARG A 101 -3.78 11.96 -13.70
N LEU A 102 -3.39 10.78 -14.16
CA LEU A 102 -2.68 9.78 -13.35
C LEU A 102 -1.19 9.84 -13.63
N ASN A 103 -0.39 10.11 -12.61
CA ASN A 103 1.06 9.88 -12.64
C ASN A 103 1.33 8.41 -12.31
N LEU A 104 1.62 7.62 -13.33
CA LEU A 104 1.86 6.18 -13.23
C LEU A 104 3.36 5.91 -13.25
N ALA A 105 3.94 5.67 -12.07
CA ALA A 105 5.35 5.36 -11.90
C ALA A 105 5.56 3.90 -11.50
N GLY A 106 6.33 3.16 -12.27
CA GLY A 106 6.65 1.76 -12.00
C GLY A 106 6.89 0.95 -13.27
N LYS A 107 6.90 -0.36 -13.08
CA LYS A 107 7.09 -1.32 -14.18
C LYS A 107 5.93 -2.31 -14.21
N PHE A 108 5.42 -2.57 -15.39
CA PHE A 108 4.43 -3.62 -15.60
C PHE A 108 5.03 -5.00 -15.33
N SER A 109 4.31 -5.80 -14.55
CA SER A 109 4.69 -7.20 -14.28
C SER A 109 4.24 -8.14 -15.39
N GLU A 110 3.22 -7.75 -16.16
CA GLU A 110 2.55 -8.57 -17.19
C GLU A 110 2.38 -7.74 -18.47
N ALA A 111 3.04 -8.15 -19.54
CA ALA A 111 2.95 -7.47 -20.86
C ALA A 111 1.51 -7.43 -21.41
N SER A 112 0.72 -8.47 -21.16
CA SER A 112 -0.69 -8.52 -21.57
C SER A 112 -1.54 -7.45 -20.89
N VAL A 113 -1.29 -7.20 -19.60
CA VAL A 113 -1.98 -6.14 -18.84
C VAL A 113 -1.59 -4.76 -19.38
N GLU A 114 -0.31 -4.54 -19.67
CA GLU A 114 0.17 -3.29 -20.26
C GLU A 114 -0.54 -2.99 -21.59
N VAL A 115 -0.55 -3.97 -22.50
CA VAL A 115 -1.24 -3.83 -23.80
C VAL A 115 -2.72 -3.54 -23.60
N ASN A 116 -3.37 -4.25 -22.66
CA ASN A 116 -4.80 -4.07 -22.41
C ASN A 116 -5.14 -2.67 -21.91
N VAL A 117 -4.44 -2.17 -20.89
CA VAL A 117 -4.77 -0.86 -20.30
C VAL A 117 -4.45 0.30 -21.24
N LYS A 118 -3.44 0.16 -22.11
CA LYS A 118 -3.10 1.16 -23.13
C LYS A 118 -4.17 1.30 -24.21
N ASN A 119 -5.05 0.32 -24.37
CA ASN A 119 -6.20 0.38 -25.27
C ASN A 119 -7.45 1.05 -24.68
N TYR A 120 -7.48 1.34 -23.37
CA TYR A 120 -8.61 2.04 -22.78
C TYR A 120 -8.63 3.53 -23.20
N ALA A 121 -9.80 4.07 -23.52
CA ALA A 121 -9.94 5.49 -23.90
C ALA A 121 -9.35 6.44 -22.84
N ALA A 122 -9.47 6.08 -21.56
CA ALA A 122 -8.96 6.85 -20.45
C ALA A 122 -7.41 6.85 -20.33
N TRP A 123 -6.69 6.01 -21.10
CA TRP A 123 -5.23 6.03 -21.15
C TRP A 123 -4.65 7.39 -21.55
N SER A 124 -5.38 8.18 -22.34
CA SER A 124 -5.00 9.54 -22.69
C SER A 124 -4.79 10.49 -21.48
N LYS A 125 -5.33 10.12 -20.32
CA LYS A 125 -5.16 10.83 -19.05
C LYS A 125 -3.98 10.33 -18.21
N VAL A 126 -3.20 9.36 -18.70
CA VAL A 126 -2.07 8.77 -17.98
C VAL A 126 -0.76 9.44 -18.39
N ASN A 127 0.00 9.86 -17.39
CA ASN A 127 1.40 10.20 -17.50
C ASN A 127 2.22 8.94 -17.15
N GLU A 128 2.61 8.15 -18.14
CA GLU A 128 3.45 6.96 -17.93
C GLU A 128 4.90 7.40 -17.68
N LEU A 129 5.38 7.24 -16.45
CA LEU A 129 6.67 7.78 -16.00
C LEU A 129 7.79 6.72 -15.95
N GLY A 130 7.42 5.43 -16.10
CA GLY A 130 8.37 4.33 -16.00
C GLY A 130 8.94 4.18 -14.59
N PHE A 131 10.15 3.62 -14.49
CA PHE A 131 10.82 3.44 -13.19
C PHE A 131 11.47 4.76 -12.76
N LEU A 132 11.17 5.19 -11.54
CA LEU A 132 11.69 6.42 -10.96
C LEU A 132 12.57 6.12 -9.74
N ASN A 133 13.61 6.94 -9.54
CA ASN A 133 14.37 6.96 -8.30
C ASN A 133 13.63 7.72 -7.18
N ARG A 134 14.11 7.65 -5.94
CA ARG A 134 13.46 8.25 -4.77
C ARG A 134 13.20 9.76 -4.92
N GLY A 135 14.18 10.52 -5.42
CA GLY A 135 14.03 11.98 -5.63
C GLY A 135 12.95 12.32 -6.66
N GLN A 136 12.87 11.54 -7.74
CA GLN A 136 11.84 11.69 -8.77
C GLN A 136 10.44 11.32 -8.22
N ILE A 137 10.35 10.26 -7.40
CA ILE A 137 9.09 9.91 -6.71
C ILE A 137 8.64 11.08 -5.83
N ASN A 138 9.53 11.67 -5.03
CA ASN A 138 9.19 12.82 -4.21
C ASN A 138 8.63 13.99 -5.03
N THR A 139 9.20 14.24 -6.21
CA THR A 139 8.71 15.28 -7.11
C THR A 139 7.28 14.97 -7.63
N VAL A 140 7.00 13.71 -7.94
CA VAL A 140 5.66 13.26 -8.37
C VAL A 140 4.65 13.41 -7.24
N LEU A 141 5.00 12.95 -6.03
CA LEU A 141 4.11 13.05 -4.87
C LEU A 141 3.84 14.50 -4.47
N ALA A 142 4.86 15.36 -4.54
CA ALA A 142 4.71 16.79 -4.24
C ALA A 142 3.69 17.49 -5.15
N LYS A 143 3.56 17.07 -6.40
CA LYS A 143 2.60 17.66 -7.37
C LYS A 143 1.21 17.03 -7.30
N SER A 144 1.09 15.81 -6.80
CA SER A 144 -0.17 15.06 -6.78
C SER A 144 -1.06 15.48 -5.61
N LYS A 145 -2.37 15.32 -5.77
CA LYS A 145 -3.39 15.61 -4.75
C LYS A 145 -3.88 14.38 -4.01
N ALA A 146 -3.64 13.17 -4.53
CA ALA A 146 -3.95 11.92 -3.83
C ALA A 146 -3.04 10.78 -4.27
N GLY A 147 -2.90 9.76 -3.42
CA GLY A 147 -2.22 8.50 -3.72
C GLY A 147 -3.19 7.31 -3.81
N LEU A 148 -2.98 6.43 -4.79
CA LEU A 148 -3.86 5.29 -5.06
C LEU A 148 -3.24 3.97 -4.62
N VAL A 149 -3.97 3.23 -3.76
CA VAL A 149 -3.59 1.90 -3.25
C VAL A 149 -4.75 0.93 -3.45
N ILE A 150 -5.01 0.56 -4.69
CA ILE A 150 -6.13 -0.29 -5.09
C ILE A 150 -5.62 -1.70 -5.37
N PHE A 151 -5.98 -2.65 -4.49
CA PHE A 151 -5.59 -4.05 -4.61
C PHE A 151 -6.83 -4.94 -4.66
N TYR A 152 -6.77 -6.04 -5.39
CA TYR A 152 -7.83 -7.05 -5.37
C TYR A 152 -7.93 -7.75 -4.02
N PRO A 153 -9.12 -8.22 -3.61
CA PRO A 153 -9.36 -8.89 -2.33
C PRO A 153 -8.80 -10.32 -2.32
N LEU A 154 -7.49 -10.45 -2.51
CA LEU A 154 -6.79 -11.72 -2.42
C LEU A 154 -6.34 -11.99 -0.99
N PRO A 155 -6.24 -13.26 -0.55
CA PRO A 155 -5.86 -13.61 0.82
C PRO A 155 -4.53 -13.01 1.29
N ASN A 156 -3.59 -12.77 0.38
CA ASN A 156 -2.31 -12.13 0.66
C ASN A 156 -2.33 -10.60 0.57
N HIS A 157 -3.47 -10.00 0.23
CA HIS A 157 -3.63 -8.54 0.12
C HIS A 157 -4.45 -7.96 1.26
N ILE A 158 -5.47 -8.70 1.71
CA ILE A 158 -6.47 -8.21 2.69
C ILE A 158 -5.79 -7.74 3.98
N ASP A 159 -4.79 -8.50 4.46
CA ASP A 159 -4.05 -8.25 5.69
C ASP A 159 -2.65 -7.65 5.44
N ALA A 160 -2.32 -7.30 4.19
CA ALA A 160 -1.03 -6.70 3.84
C ALA A 160 -0.93 -5.24 4.31
N GLN A 161 0.30 -4.79 4.51
CA GLN A 161 0.65 -3.38 4.73
C GLN A 161 1.50 -2.88 3.56
N PRO A 162 0.90 -2.36 2.47
CA PRO A 162 1.66 -1.86 1.34
C PRO A 162 2.48 -0.62 1.71
N ASN A 163 3.79 -0.64 1.51
CA ASN A 163 4.68 0.48 1.84
C ASN A 163 4.21 1.80 1.22
N LYS A 164 3.71 1.77 -0.03
CA LYS A 164 3.20 2.95 -0.72
C LYS A 164 2.08 3.69 0.03
N MET A 165 1.27 2.97 0.84
CA MET A 165 0.25 3.60 1.69
C MET A 165 0.88 4.59 2.65
N PHE A 166 1.90 4.16 3.38
CA PHE A 166 2.61 4.98 4.35
C PHE A 166 3.53 6.02 3.69
N GLU A 167 4.06 5.71 2.51
CA GLU A 167 4.84 6.67 1.71
C GLU A 167 3.96 7.85 1.24
N TYR A 168 2.72 7.60 0.81
CA TYR A 168 1.78 8.67 0.47
C TYR A 168 1.36 9.47 1.69
N MET A 169 1.07 8.79 2.80
CA MET A 169 0.75 9.45 4.07
C MET A 169 1.90 10.34 4.54
N SER A 170 3.15 9.88 4.49
CA SER A 170 4.33 10.67 4.87
C SER A 170 4.56 11.87 3.95
N ALA A 171 4.17 11.77 2.68
CA ALA A 171 4.18 12.90 1.73
C ALA A 171 3.00 13.88 1.93
N GLY A 172 2.15 13.66 2.94
CA GLY A 172 0.99 14.49 3.21
C GLY A 172 -0.11 14.38 2.14
N LEU A 173 -0.21 13.23 1.47
CA LEU A 173 -1.28 12.97 0.51
C LEU A 173 -2.42 12.21 1.17
N PRO A 174 -3.68 12.61 0.92
CA PRO A 174 -4.81 11.74 1.19
C PRO A 174 -4.70 10.48 0.31
N ILE A 175 -5.12 9.35 0.86
CA ILE A 175 -5.02 8.08 0.15
C ILE A 175 -6.39 7.54 -0.23
N ILE A 176 -6.49 6.92 -1.41
CA ILE A 176 -7.67 6.16 -1.83
C ILE A 176 -7.25 4.69 -1.84
N THR A 177 -7.90 3.87 -1.01
CA THR A 177 -7.51 2.47 -0.80
C THR A 177 -8.67 1.52 -1.03
N SER A 178 -8.34 0.22 -1.21
CA SER A 178 -9.34 -0.84 -1.13
C SER A 178 -9.99 -0.88 0.25
N ASN A 179 -11.30 -1.19 0.31
CA ASN A 179 -12.10 -1.20 1.54
C ASN A 179 -11.90 -2.47 2.40
N PHE A 180 -10.66 -2.98 2.51
CA PHE A 180 -10.35 -4.08 3.40
C PHE A 180 -10.44 -3.64 4.86
N LEU A 181 -10.93 -4.52 5.75
CA LEU A 181 -11.17 -4.17 7.14
C LEU A 181 -9.92 -3.56 7.80
N PHE A 182 -8.77 -4.21 7.66
CA PHE A 182 -7.50 -3.75 8.22
C PHE A 182 -7.04 -2.39 7.64
N TRP A 183 -7.26 -2.16 6.34
CA TRP A 183 -6.91 -0.88 5.71
C TRP A 183 -7.86 0.24 6.13
N ARG A 184 -9.15 -0.07 6.33
CA ARG A 184 -10.13 0.89 6.88
C ARG A 184 -9.75 1.35 8.29
N GLU A 185 -9.30 0.43 9.15
CA GLU A 185 -8.80 0.78 10.49
C GLU A 185 -7.65 1.80 10.43
N ILE A 186 -6.74 1.67 9.45
CA ILE A 186 -5.65 2.62 9.23
C ILE A 186 -6.19 3.93 8.64
N VAL A 187 -6.96 3.86 7.57
CA VAL A 187 -7.34 5.04 6.77
C VAL A 187 -8.44 5.84 7.43
N GLU A 188 -9.54 5.19 7.82
CA GLU A 188 -10.69 5.82 8.48
C GLU A 188 -10.35 6.16 9.94
N GLY A 189 -9.63 5.27 10.65
CA GLY A 189 -9.19 5.49 12.02
C GLY A 189 -8.23 6.67 12.21
N ASN A 190 -7.51 7.06 11.17
CA ASN A 190 -6.67 8.26 11.16
C ASN A 190 -7.27 9.41 10.31
N GLU A 191 -8.47 9.26 9.78
CA GLU A 191 -9.12 10.24 8.88
C GLU A 191 -8.20 10.72 7.75
N CYS A 192 -7.43 9.82 7.13
CA CYS A 192 -6.36 10.18 6.20
C CYS A 192 -6.67 9.83 4.73
N GLY A 193 -7.91 9.44 4.41
CA GLY A 193 -8.28 9.08 3.04
C GLY A 193 -9.66 8.47 2.92
N LEU A 194 -9.90 7.77 1.82
CA LEU A 194 -11.16 7.15 1.46
C LEU A 194 -10.96 5.66 1.14
N CYS A 195 -11.89 4.82 1.59
CA CYS A 195 -11.90 3.40 1.28
C CYS A 195 -13.00 3.08 0.27
N VAL A 196 -12.66 2.40 -0.82
CA VAL A 196 -13.56 2.11 -1.94
C VAL A 196 -13.55 0.63 -2.31
N ASP A 197 -14.60 0.16 -2.98
CA ASP A 197 -14.57 -1.16 -3.61
C ASP A 197 -13.52 -1.17 -4.73
N PRO A 198 -12.46 -2.00 -4.61
CA PRO A 198 -11.38 -2.04 -5.60
C PRO A 198 -11.79 -2.55 -6.97
N LEU A 199 -12.92 -3.23 -7.08
CA LEU A 199 -13.45 -3.77 -8.32
C LEU A 199 -14.50 -2.87 -8.98
N ASN A 200 -14.73 -1.67 -8.44
CA ASN A 200 -15.69 -0.71 -8.95
C ASN A 200 -14.97 0.56 -9.46
N PRO A 201 -14.64 0.66 -10.76
CA PRO A 201 -13.97 1.83 -11.34
C PRO A 201 -14.73 3.14 -11.12
N LYS A 202 -16.07 3.09 -11.11
CA LYS A 202 -16.89 4.28 -10.87
C LYS A 202 -16.68 4.81 -9.45
N ALA A 203 -16.73 3.95 -8.44
CA ALA A 203 -16.49 4.33 -7.04
C ALA A 203 -15.08 4.90 -6.82
N ILE A 204 -14.08 4.32 -7.50
CA ILE A 204 -12.70 4.84 -7.48
C ILE A 204 -12.66 6.24 -8.11
N GLY A 205 -13.29 6.43 -9.27
CA GLY A 205 -13.34 7.72 -9.96
C GLY A 205 -14.08 8.80 -9.17
N GLU A 206 -15.21 8.46 -8.56
CA GLU A 206 -15.96 9.36 -7.66
C GLU A 206 -15.13 9.77 -6.44
N ALA A 207 -14.38 8.86 -5.83
CA ALA A 207 -13.48 9.18 -4.73
C ALA A 207 -12.33 10.11 -5.16
N ILE A 208 -11.75 9.88 -6.32
CA ILE A 208 -10.72 10.75 -6.91
C ILE A 208 -11.31 12.15 -7.12
N GLN A 209 -12.46 12.24 -7.80
CA GLN A 209 -13.12 13.51 -8.10
C GLN A 209 -13.50 14.27 -6.82
N TYR A 210 -14.00 13.55 -5.81
CA TYR A 210 -14.34 14.15 -4.52
C TYR A 210 -13.14 14.85 -3.87
N LEU A 211 -11.96 14.22 -3.84
CA LEU A 211 -10.76 14.84 -3.25
C LEU A 211 -10.27 16.06 -4.05
N ILE A 212 -10.46 16.07 -5.37
CA ILE A 212 -10.09 17.21 -6.21
C ILE A 212 -11.05 18.39 -6.00
N ASP A 213 -12.36 18.11 -5.90
CA ASP A 213 -13.41 19.11 -5.74
C ASP A 213 -13.49 19.68 -4.30
N ASN A 214 -12.90 18.97 -3.32
CA ASN A 214 -12.90 19.35 -1.91
C ASN A 214 -11.46 19.53 -1.37
N PRO A 215 -10.70 20.54 -1.85
CA PRO A 215 -9.28 20.68 -1.54
C PRO A 215 -8.98 20.84 -0.05
N ALA A 216 -9.79 21.58 0.69
CA ALA A 216 -9.60 21.75 2.14
C ALA A 216 -9.76 20.42 2.91
N GLN A 217 -10.69 19.57 2.48
CA GLN A 217 -10.87 18.24 3.06
C GLN A 217 -9.69 17.31 2.71
N ALA A 218 -9.25 17.36 1.45
CA ALA A 218 -8.13 16.55 0.97
C ALA A 218 -6.82 16.95 1.67
N GLU A 219 -6.56 18.23 1.83
CA GLU A 219 -5.41 18.73 2.59
C GLU A 219 -5.45 18.31 4.06
N ARG A 220 -6.61 18.42 4.72
CA ARG A 220 -6.81 17.95 6.09
C ARG A 220 -6.51 16.45 6.20
N MET A 221 -7.05 15.64 5.29
CA MET A 221 -6.78 14.19 5.26
C MET A 221 -5.30 13.88 5.06
N GLY A 222 -4.64 14.57 4.13
CA GLY A 222 -3.20 14.44 3.92
C GLY A 222 -2.38 14.78 5.16
N GLY A 223 -2.72 15.89 5.83
CA GLY A 223 -2.10 16.32 7.10
C GLY A 223 -2.31 15.31 8.24
N ASN A 224 -3.48 14.70 8.33
CA ASN A 224 -3.76 13.64 9.30
C ASN A 224 -2.92 12.39 9.01
N GLY A 225 -2.81 11.97 7.74
CA GLY A 225 -1.94 10.87 7.33
C GLY A 225 -0.50 11.10 7.72
N ARG A 226 0.02 12.31 7.47
CA ARG A 226 1.38 12.68 7.86
C ARG A 226 1.59 12.60 9.37
N LYS A 227 0.69 13.16 10.18
CA LYS A 227 0.75 13.07 11.64
C LYS A 227 0.74 11.63 12.13
N ALA A 228 -0.07 10.76 11.52
CA ALA A 228 -0.12 9.34 11.85
C ALA A 228 1.21 8.63 11.56
N VAL A 229 1.88 8.98 10.45
CA VAL A 229 3.22 8.44 10.13
C VAL A 229 4.25 8.99 11.11
N GLU A 230 4.30 10.29 11.36
CA GLU A 230 5.23 10.91 12.31
C GLU A 230 5.10 10.34 13.72
N GLY A 231 3.90 10.02 14.18
CA GLY A 231 3.65 9.51 15.54
C GLY A 231 3.69 7.99 15.69
N LYS A 232 3.43 7.23 14.60
CA LYS A 232 3.15 5.80 14.75
C LYS A 232 3.73 4.92 13.63
N PHE A 233 3.61 5.32 12.36
CA PHE A 233 3.93 4.46 11.23
C PHE A 233 5.26 4.82 10.60
N ASN A 234 6.33 4.84 11.38
CA ASN A 234 7.67 5.22 10.96
C ASN A 234 8.74 4.25 11.47
N TRP A 235 9.87 4.22 10.78
CA TRP A 235 10.96 3.31 11.12
C TRP A 235 11.55 3.55 12.52
N PRO A 236 11.78 4.78 13.03
CA PRO A 236 12.26 4.99 14.40
C PRO A 236 11.45 4.24 15.45
N VAL A 237 10.12 4.20 15.35
CA VAL A 237 9.26 3.43 16.27
C VAL A 237 9.51 1.92 16.17
N GLU A 238 9.72 1.41 14.97
CA GLU A 238 10.02 -0.01 14.75
C GLU A 238 11.44 -0.37 15.19
N GLU A 239 12.40 0.54 15.01
CA GLU A 239 13.78 0.38 15.46
C GLU A 239 13.88 0.22 16.98
N GLU A 240 13.10 0.99 17.74
CA GLU A 240 13.02 0.84 19.20
C GLU A 240 12.55 -0.55 19.61
N LYS A 241 11.53 -1.11 18.95
CA LYS A 241 11.07 -2.49 19.18
C LYS A 241 12.15 -3.51 18.85
N LEU A 242 12.85 -3.32 17.73
CA LEU A 242 13.94 -4.19 17.30
C LEU A 242 15.08 -4.21 18.32
N LEU A 243 15.50 -3.03 18.76
CA LEU A 243 16.57 -2.90 19.74
C LEU A 243 16.18 -3.47 21.11
N ALA A 244 14.91 -3.33 21.52
CA ALA A 244 14.38 -3.95 22.75
C ALA A 244 14.48 -5.47 22.69
N LEU A 245 14.02 -6.07 21.57
CA LEU A 245 14.12 -7.52 21.38
C LEU A 245 15.56 -8.02 21.47
N TYR A 246 16.51 -7.35 20.82
CA TYR A 246 17.93 -7.75 20.90
C TYR A 246 18.54 -7.59 22.30
N LYS A 247 18.07 -6.65 23.10
CA LYS A 247 18.50 -6.51 24.51
C LYS A 247 18.01 -7.69 25.35
N GLU A 248 16.75 -8.11 25.16
CA GLU A 248 16.17 -9.26 25.85
C GLU A 248 16.89 -10.58 25.51
N LEU A 249 17.25 -10.77 24.24
CA LEU A 249 17.95 -11.97 23.79
C LEU A 249 19.41 -12.09 24.28
N ARG A 250 19.98 -11.01 24.81
CA ARG A 250 21.37 -11.00 25.34
C ARG A 250 21.43 -11.27 26.84
N GLN A 251 20.30 -11.32 27.52
CA GLN A 251 20.20 -11.63 28.96
C GLN A 251 20.08 -13.14 29.18
#